data_aa5e267e57014426a2c3b6b4a0c869f3
#
_entry.id   aa5e267e57014426a2c3b6b4a0c869f3
#
_cell.length_a   1.000
_cell.length_b   1.000
_cell.length_c   1.000
_cell.angle_alpha   90.00
_cell.angle_beta   90.00
_cell.angle_gamma   90.00
#
_symmetry.space_group_name_H-M   'P 1'
#
loop_
_entity.id
_entity.type
_entity.pdbx_description
1 polymer ?
#
loop_
_entity_poly.entity_id
_entity_poly.type
_entity_poly.pdbx_seq_one_letter_code
_entity_poly.pdbx_strand_id
1 'polypeptide(L)'
;MTTDPEEVPATPKRKAAPARKAAAKSAPSKAPAKASAGRKRTAKTGKTTKEAILLAAEIEFARSGYDGASVQRIGKQAKCYESLLYYHYGSKDKLFAAVLENAYRKLVEAEAKLLVDFDDPRAALEAVVRFMWRYYQEHPELIFLLNTENLLKGKHLKKASGIRDFFPNAITLLRKAVESGMAQGLFRPDVHIDDLYITVMGLGYFYLSNRHTLSAFFDKELLQQAELQRWGDHMVETVLRVVQQPPAQPQPRAQK
;
A
#
# COMPACT_ATOMS: atom_id res chain seq x y z
N MET A 1 -46.43 11.25 40.11
CA MET A 1 -46.57 9.85 39.69
C MET A 1 -45.19 9.32 39.54
N THR A 2 -44.75 8.66 40.59
CA THR A 2 -43.47 7.97 40.77
C THR A 2 -43.57 6.58 40.18
N THR A 3 -42.64 6.16 39.36
CA THR A 3 -42.44 4.75 39.03
C THR A 3 -40.98 4.37 39.29
N ASP A 4 -40.84 3.40 40.17
CA ASP A 4 -39.60 2.77 40.66
C ASP A 4 -38.85 1.99 39.56
N PRO A 5 -37.54 1.79 39.75
CA PRO A 5 -36.72 0.95 38.82
C PRO A 5 -36.79 -0.52 39.17
N GLU A 6 -36.92 -1.32 38.13
CA GLU A 6 -37.05 -2.76 38.11
C GLU A 6 -35.71 -3.46 38.41
N GLU A 7 -35.76 -4.41 39.31
CA GLU A 7 -34.71 -5.22 39.91
C GLU A 7 -34.16 -6.29 38.91
N VAL A 8 -32.83 -6.42 38.76
CA VAL A 8 -32.17 -7.44 37.96
C VAL A 8 -31.83 -8.65 38.86
N PRO A 9 -32.20 -9.89 38.53
CA PRO A 9 -31.92 -11.06 39.38
C PRO A 9 -30.48 -11.59 39.23
N ALA A 10 -29.92 -11.97 40.37
CA ALA A 10 -28.58 -12.47 40.57
C ALA A 10 -28.37 -13.90 40.03
N THR A 11 -27.20 -14.13 39.43
CA THR A 11 -26.71 -15.42 38.93
C THR A 11 -26.17 -16.32 40.07
N PRO A 12 -26.38 -17.65 40.05
CA PRO A 12 -25.95 -18.52 41.12
C PRO A 12 -24.48 -18.98 41.03
N LYS A 13 -23.82 -18.99 42.16
CA LYS A 13 -22.44 -19.47 42.39
C LYS A 13 -22.33 -20.99 42.17
N ARG A 14 -21.39 -21.41 41.34
CA ARG A 14 -21.02 -22.81 41.16
C ARG A 14 -19.90 -23.22 42.15
N LYS A 15 -20.15 -24.29 42.90
CA LYS A 15 -19.27 -24.88 43.92
C LYS A 15 -18.05 -25.59 43.31
N ALA A 16 -16.92 -25.44 43.99
CA ALA A 16 -15.69 -26.17 43.77
C ALA A 16 -15.79 -27.64 44.19
N ALA A 17 -15.13 -28.53 43.46
CA ALA A 17 -14.89 -29.92 43.82
C ALA A 17 -13.40 -30.25 43.90
N PRO A 18 -12.96 -31.21 44.69
CA PRO A 18 -11.64 -31.22 45.35
C PRO A 18 -10.52 -31.95 44.58
N ALA A 19 -9.30 -31.62 45.01
CA ALA A 19 -8.03 -32.18 44.54
C ALA A 19 -7.88 -33.69 44.83
N ARG A 20 -7.28 -34.42 43.90
CA ARG A 20 -6.77 -35.79 44.11
C ARG A 20 -5.24 -35.79 44.03
N LYS A 21 -4.65 -36.35 45.09
CA LYS A 21 -3.23 -36.47 45.36
C LYS A 21 -2.53 -37.51 44.49
N ALA A 22 -1.25 -37.28 44.34
CA ALA A 22 -0.13 -38.00 43.78
C ALA A 22 -0.03 -39.52 43.99
N ALA A 23 0.62 -40.19 43.04
CA ALA A 23 1.55 -41.27 43.33
C ALA A 23 2.68 -41.32 42.31
N ALA A 24 3.91 -41.19 42.80
CA ALA A 24 5.16 -41.41 42.09
C ALA A 24 5.45 -42.89 41.94
N LYS A 25 6.10 -43.31 40.84
CA LYS A 25 7.13 -44.38 40.86
C LYS A 25 7.94 -44.42 39.53
N SER A 26 9.25 -44.25 39.71
CA SER A 26 10.41 -44.97 39.15
C SER A 26 10.66 -45.00 37.63
N ALA A 27 11.79 -44.41 37.24
CA ALA A 27 12.63 -44.81 36.10
C ALA A 27 13.33 -46.14 36.39
N PRO A 28 13.99 -46.85 35.44
CA PRO A 28 14.95 -46.36 34.47
C PRO A 28 14.92 -47.09 33.11
N SER A 29 15.57 -46.59 32.04
CA SER A 29 16.53 -47.37 31.26
C SER A 29 17.03 -46.58 30.02
N LYS A 30 18.34 -46.54 29.92
CA LYS A 30 19.11 -46.06 28.76
C LYS A 30 18.99 -46.99 27.56
N ALA A 31 18.87 -46.43 26.35
CA ALA A 31 19.39 -47.04 25.13
C ALA A 31 19.62 -45.94 24.06
N PRO A 32 20.48 -46.12 23.05
CA PRO A 32 21.38 -45.08 22.54
C PRO A 32 20.85 -44.28 21.33
N ALA A 33 21.40 -43.10 21.22
CA ALA A 33 21.19 -42.17 20.09
C ALA A 33 21.55 -42.81 18.75
N LYS A 34 20.57 -42.85 17.82
CA LYS A 34 20.84 -42.98 16.39
C LYS A 34 20.98 -41.59 15.83
N ALA A 35 22.19 -41.26 15.39
CA ALA A 35 22.50 -40.07 14.58
C ALA A 35 21.65 -40.09 13.32
N SER A 36 20.69 -39.16 13.20
CA SER A 36 19.98 -38.92 11.96
C SER A 36 20.86 -38.04 11.10
N ALA A 37 21.37 -38.62 10.02
CA ALA A 37 22.12 -37.98 8.97
C ALA A 37 21.42 -36.70 8.51
N GLY A 38 22.13 -35.57 8.60
CA GLY A 38 21.71 -34.28 8.08
C GLY A 38 21.45 -34.38 6.59
N ARG A 39 20.18 -34.34 6.22
CA ARG A 39 19.75 -34.19 4.82
C ARG A 39 20.11 -32.77 4.38
N LYS A 40 21.27 -32.62 3.71
CA LYS A 40 21.64 -31.41 2.99
C LYS A 40 20.50 -31.11 2.01
N ARG A 41 19.62 -30.16 2.37
CA ARG A 41 18.68 -29.56 1.41
C ARG A 41 19.51 -28.74 0.45
N THR A 42 19.68 -29.27 -0.75
CA THR A 42 20.16 -28.55 -1.93
C THR A 42 19.39 -27.23 -2.02
N ALA A 43 20.12 -26.12 -1.95
CA ALA A 43 19.58 -24.78 -2.20
C ALA A 43 19.12 -24.70 -3.65
N LYS A 44 17.84 -24.98 -3.89
CA LYS A 44 17.14 -24.49 -5.07
C LYS A 44 17.03 -22.97 -4.89
N THR A 45 17.39 -22.18 -5.88
CA THR A 45 17.19 -20.74 -6.02
C THR A 45 15.70 -20.38 -5.83
N GLY A 46 15.24 -20.42 -4.59
CA GLY A 46 13.88 -20.10 -4.16
C GLY A 46 13.93 -18.93 -3.17
N LYS A 47 12.95 -18.03 -3.25
CA LYS A 47 12.72 -16.97 -2.27
C LYS A 47 12.95 -17.51 -0.86
N THR A 48 13.62 -16.75 -0.02
CA THR A 48 13.78 -17.10 1.40
C THR A 48 12.39 -17.26 2.06
N THR A 49 12.30 -18.00 3.14
CA THR A 49 11.01 -18.15 3.86
C THR A 49 10.44 -16.80 4.26
N LYS A 50 11.28 -15.83 4.64
CA LYS A 50 10.89 -14.47 4.99
C LYS A 50 10.24 -13.75 3.80
N GLU A 51 10.82 -13.84 2.61
CA GLU A 51 10.27 -13.25 1.38
C GLU A 51 8.97 -13.94 0.93
N ALA A 52 8.89 -15.26 1.09
CA ALA A 52 7.67 -16.00 0.79
C ALA A 52 6.49 -15.58 1.71
N ILE A 53 6.77 -15.34 2.99
CA ILE A 53 5.78 -14.83 3.94
C ILE A 53 5.35 -13.41 3.55
N LEU A 54 6.29 -12.53 3.19
CA LEU A 54 5.98 -11.15 2.80
C LEU A 54 5.06 -11.08 1.58
N LEU A 55 5.37 -11.87 0.55
CA LEU A 55 4.55 -11.94 -0.66
C LEU A 55 3.14 -12.52 -0.37
N ALA A 56 3.05 -13.58 0.43
CA ALA A 56 1.77 -14.15 0.83
C ALA A 56 0.94 -13.15 1.67
N ALA A 57 1.60 -12.37 2.53
CA ALA A 57 0.98 -11.35 3.33
C ALA A 57 0.47 -10.18 2.47
N GLU A 58 1.23 -9.73 1.48
CA GLU A 58 0.83 -8.70 0.53
C GLU A 58 -0.48 -9.08 -0.17
N ILE A 59 -0.56 -10.30 -0.71
CA ILE A 59 -1.76 -10.83 -1.37
C ILE A 59 -2.95 -10.92 -0.39
N GLU A 60 -2.71 -11.44 0.80
CA GLU A 60 -3.77 -11.65 1.79
C GLU A 60 -4.31 -10.31 2.33
N PHE A 61 -3.45 -9.35 2.64
CA PHE A 61 -3.86 -8.02 3.09
C PHE A 61 -4.56 -7.21 2.00
N ALA A 62 -4.08 -7.29 0.76
CA ALA A 62 -4.73 -6.63 -0.37
C ALA A 62 -6.14 -7.17 -0.62
N ARG A 63 -6.35 -8.50 -0.44
CA ARG A 63 -7.64 -9.15 -0.66
C ARG A 63 -8.63 -8.93 0.48
N SER A 64 -8.17 -9.01 1.73
CA SER A 64 -9.04 -9.14 2.91
C SER A 64 -8.99 -7.93 3.84
N GLY A 65 -8.18 -6.91 3.52
CA GLY A 65 -7.87 -5.81 4.43
C GLY A 65 -7.07 -6.26 5.65
N TYR A 66 -6.79 -5.34 6.57
CA TYR A 66 -6.03 -5.67 7.77
C TYR A 66 -6.78 -6.61 8.70
N ASP A 67 -8.03 -6.29 9.07
CA ASP A 67 -8.79 -7.08 10.05
C ASP A 67 -9.20 -8.45 9.51
N GLY A 68 -9.62 -8.52 8.26
CA GLY A 68 -10.02 -9.76 7.60
C GLY A 68 -8.87 -10.71 7.25
N ALA A 69 -7.63 -10.23 7.20
CA ALA A 69 -6.47 -11.06 6.88
C ALA A 69 -6.13 -12.05 8.00
N SER A 70 -5.84 -13.31 7.62
CA SER A 70 -5.53 -14.39 8.54
C SER A 70 -4.07 -14.82 8.45
N VAL A 71 -3.38 -14.88 9.61
CA VAL A 71 -2.01 -15.38 9.72
C VAL A 71 -1.93 -16.84 9.27
N GLN A 72 -2.96 -17.63 9.51
CA GLN A 72 -3.04 -19.02 9.06
C GLN A 72 -3.08 -19.11 7.54
N ARG A 73 -3.89 -18.26 6.87
CA ARG A 73 -3.94 -18.22 5.40
C ARG A 73 -2.61 -17.76 4.80
N ILE A 74 -1.96 -16.78 5.41
CA ILE A 74 -0.62 -16.33 5.02
C ILE A 74 0.38 -17.48 5.14
N GLY A 75 0.41 -18.18 6.28
CA GLY A 75 1.30 -19.32 6.50
C GLY A 75 1.08 -20.45 5.48
N LYS A 76 -0.19 -20.80 5.22
CA LYS A 76 -0.55 -21.81 4.21
C LYS A 76 -0.06 -21.40 2.82
N GLN A 77 -0.26 -20.15 2.41
CA GLN A 77 0.17 -19.64 1.10
C GLN A 77 1.71 -19.55 0.99
N ALA A 78 2.39 -19.18 2.08
CA ALA A 78 3.85 -19.15 2.17
C ALA A 78 4.47 -20.54 2.34
N LYS A 79 3.65 -21.59 2.49
CA LYS A 79 4.07 -22.98 2.78
C LYS A 79 4.96 -23.07 4.02
N CYS A 80 4.59 -22.36 5.07
CA CYS A 80 5.29 -22.37 6.35
C CYS A 80 4.30 -22.41 7.53
N TYR A 81 4.81 -22.78 8.72
CA TYR A 81 4.05 -22.71 9.96
C TYR A 81 3.92 -21.26 10.44
N GLU A 82 2.83 -20.95 11.14
CA GLU A 82 2.58 -19.62 11.73
C GLU A 82 3.71 -19.16 12.67
N SER A 83 4.35 -20.09 13.39
CA SER A 83 5.49 -19.80 14.25
C SER A 83 6.66 -19.14 13.51
N LEU A 84 6.89 -19.48 12.22
CA LEU A 84 7.92 -18.86 11.40
C LEU A 84 7.55 -17.43 11.02
N LEU A 85 6.26 -17.15 10.81
CA LEU A 85 5.78 -15.80 10.56
C LEU A 85 6.05 -14.91 11.78
N TYR A 86 5.69 -15.38 12.98
CA TYR A 86 5.98 -14.65 14.23
C TYR A 86 7.49 -14.54 14.51
N TYR A 87 8.26 -15.56 14.19
CA TYR A 87 9.73 -15.52 14.30
C TYR A 87 10.35 -14.41 13.42
N HIS A 88 9.90 -14.28 12.16
CA HIS A 88 10.47 -13.31 11.22
C HIS A 88 9.93 -11.88 11.40
N TYR A 89 8.67 -11.72 11.78
CA TYR A 89 8.00 -10.41 11.79
C TYR A 89 7.45 -10.02 13.17
N GLY A 90 7.39 -10.91 14.12
CA GLY A 90 6.96 -10.67 15.50
C GLY A 90 5.46 -10.55 15.69
N SER A 91 4.75 -9.81 14.82
CA SER A 91 3.30 -9.62 14.93
C SER A 91 2.65 -9.36 13.57
N LYS A 92 1.31 -9.47 13.52
CA LYS A 92 0.53 -9.09 12.34
C LYS A 92 0.70 -7.59 12.00
N ASP A 93 0.74 -6.71 13.01
CA ASP A 93 1.02 -5.28 12.84
C ASP A 93 2.37 -5.04 12.15
N LYS A 94 3.43 -5.68 12.64
CA LYS A 94 4.77 -5.54 12.07
C LYS A 94 4.88 -6.15 10.67
N LEU A 95 4.17 -7.25 10.42
CA LEU A 95 4.10 -7.86 9.10
C LEU A 95 3.38 -6.93 8.12
N PHE A 96 2.27 -6.29 8.52
CA PHE A 96 1.56 -5.34 7.68
C PHE A 96 2.41 -4.10 7.39
N ALA A 97 3.12 -3.56 8.39
CA ALA A 97 4.09 -2.49 8.19
C ALA A 97 5.17 -2.87 7.18
N ALA A 98 5.74 -4.08 7.28
CA ALA A 98 6.73 -4.57 6.32
C ALA A 98 6.18 -4.74 4.90
N VAL A 99 4.89 -5.10 4.76
CA VAL A 99 4.21 -5.15 3.45
C VAL A 99 4.06 -3.76 2.86
N LEU A 100 3.65 -2.77 3.66
CA LEU A 100 3.57 -1.37 3.22
C LEU A 100 4.94 -0.84 2.79
N GLU A 101 5.97 -1.02 3.62
CA GLU A 101 7.34 -0.63 3.30
C GLU A 101 7.84 -1.27 2.00
N ASN A 102 7.54 -2.56 1.79
CA ASN A 102 7.89 -3.26 0.56
C ASN A 102 7.17 -2.70 -0.67
N ALA A 103 5.89 -2.35 -0.54
CA ALA A 103 5.10 -1.77 -1.63
C ALA A 103 5.65 -0.38 -2.03
N TYR A 104 5.96 0.47 -1.06
CA TYR A 104 6.61 1.77 -1.32
C TYR A 104 8.01 1.62 -1.91
N ARG A 105 8.81 0.70 -1.40
CA ARG A 105 10.15 0.44 -1.96
C ARG A 105 10.09 0.02 -3.43
N LYS A 106 9.14 -0.86 -3.80
CA LYS A 106 8.93 -1.25 -5.20
C LYS A 106 8.55 -0.05 -6.08
N LEU A 107 7.69 0.86 -5.57
CA LEU A 107 7.33 2.08 -6.28
C LEU A 107 8.56 2.97 -6.52
N VAL A 108 9.32 3.27 -5.47
CA VAL A 108 10.54 4.10 -5.56
C VAL A 108 11.58 3.48 -6.51
N GLU A 109 11.78 2.16 -6.45
CA GLU A 109 12.66 1.42 -7.38
C GLU A 109 12.18 1.50 -8.84
N ALA A 110 10.87 1.52 -9.06
CA ALA A 110 10.29 1.67 -10.40
C ALA A 110 10.41 3.13 -10.90
N GLU A 111 10.15 4.12 -10.04
CA GLU A 111 10.35 5.53 -10.34
C GLU A 111 11.81 5.86 -10.70
N ALA A 112 12.78 5.24 -10.01
CA ALA A 112 14.20 5.44 -10.25
C ALA A 112 14.67 4.95 -11.64
N LYS A 113 13.88 4.09 -12.28
CA LYS A 113 14.16 3.58 -13.64
C LYS A 113 13.51 4.42 -14.74
N LEU A 114 12.68 5.39 -14.36
CA LEU A 114 12.02 6.26 -15.33
C LEU A 114 13.05 7.23 -15.94
N LEU A 115 13.27 7.08 -17.23
CA LEU A 115 14.11 7.99 -17.99
C LEU A 115 13.26 9.20 -18.42
N VAL A 116 13.68 10.37 -17.99
CA VAL A 116 12.99 11.64 -18.23
C VAL A 116 13.97 12.64 -18.83
N ASP A 117 13.60 13.18 -19.97
CA ASP A 117 14.32 14.28 -20.58
C ASP A 117 13.75 15.60 -20.07
N PHE A 118 14.52 16.33 -19.27
CA PHE A 118 14.09 17.62 -18.71
C PHE A 118 14.32 18.81 -19.65
N ASP A 119 14.96 18.61 -20.79
CA ASP A 119 15.08 19.64 -21.83
C ASP A 119 13.74 19.84 -22.56
N ASP A 120 12.87 18.80 -22.57
CA ASP A 120 11.46 18.93 -22.91
C ASP A 120 10.57 18.76 -21.65
N PRO A 121 10.28 19.86 -20.94
CA PRO A 121 9.53 19.79 -19.68
C PRO A 121 8.08 19.32 -19.83
N ARG A 122 7.47 19.48 -21.02
CA ARG A 122 6.13 18.96 -21.28
C ARG A 122 6.15 17.43 -21.39
N ALA A 123 7.06 16.90 -22.19
CA ALA A 123 7.25 15.44 -22.31
C ALA A 123 7.70 14.84 -20.98
N ALA A 124 8.55 15.54 -20.21
CA ALA A 124 8.97 15.12 -18.88
C ALA A 124 7.77 14.96 -17.94
N LEU A 125 6.92 15.96 -17.87
CA LEU A 125 5.72 15.95 -17.02
C LEU A 125 4.74 14.87 -17.46
N GLU A 126 4.48 14.74 -18.75
CA GLU A 126 3.66 13.66 -19.31
C GLU A 126 4.20 12.28 -18.95
N ALA A 127 5.50 12.05 -19.08
CA ALA A 127 6.14 10.77 -18.74
C ALA A 127 5.91 10.39 -17.28
N VAL A 128 6.04 11.33 -16.33
CA VAL A 128 5.79 11.09 -14.91
C VAL A 128 4.31 10.76 -14.66
N VAL A 129 3.37 11.51 -15.23
CA VAL A 129 1.92 11.28 -15.08
C VAL A 129 1.53 9.91 -15.63
N ARG A 130 1.99 9.56 -16.83
CA ARG A 130 1.70 8.27 -17.46
C ARG A 130 2.34 7.11 -16.71
N PHE A 131 3.55 7.31 -16.17
CA PHE A 131 4.20 6.30 -15.33
C PHE A 131 3.35 6.01 -14.08
N MET A 132 2.93 7.03 -13.33
CA MET A 132 2.13 6.85 -12.13
C MET A 132 0.79 6.18 -12.43
N TRP A 133 0.12 6.60 -13.50
CA TRP A 133 -1.14 5.99 -13.94
C TRP A 133 -0.98 4.51 -14.29
N ARG A 134 0.04 4.15 -15.05
CA ARG A 134 0.35 2.77 -15.41
C ARG A 134 0.75 1.94 -14.18
N TYR A 135 1.58 2.49 -13.30
CA TYR A 135 2.01 1.81 -12.09
C TYR A 135 0.83 1.39 -11.21
N TYR A 136 -0.14 2.26 -11.02
CA TYR A 136 -1.35 1.94 -10.26
C TYR A 136 -2.21 0.86 -10.92
N GLN A 137 -2.25 0.79 -12.24
CA GLN A 137 -2.96 -0.28 -12.96
C GLN A 137 -2.26 -1.64 -12.82
N GLU A 138 -0.94 -1.65 -12.89
CA GLU A 138 -0.10 -2.84 -12.78
C GLU A 138 0.04 -3.33 -11.33
N HIS A 139 -0.18 -2.46 -10.35
CA HIS A 139 -0.03 -2.72 -8.91
C HIS A 139 -1.30 -2.37 -8.11
N PRO A 140 -2.44 -3.02 -8.41
CA PRO A 140 -3.70 -2.74 -7.71
C PRO A 140 -3.63 -3.05 -6.21
N GLU A 141 -2.73 -3.96 -5.77
CA GLU A 141 -2.46 -4.25 -4.38
C GLU A 141 -2.05 -3.00 -3.59
N LEU A 142 -1.28 -2.08 -4.20
CA LEU A 142 -0.89 -0.82 -3.57
C LEU A 142 -2.11 0.02 -3.20
N ILE A 143 -3.10 0.12 -4.10
CA ILE A 143 -4.34 0.87 -3.85
C ILE A 143 -5.09 0.29 -2.63
N PHE A 144 -5.22 -1.04 -2.55
CA PHE A 144 -5.91 -1.69 -1.43
C PHE A 144 -5.16 -1.53 -0.10
N LEU A 145 -3.83 -1.62 -0.13
CA LEU A 145 -2.99 -1.41 1.05
C LEU A 145 -3.10 0.03 1.56
N LEU A 146 -3.06 1.01 0.64
CA LEU A 146 -3.23 2.43 0.99
C LEU A 146 -4.63 2.72 1.55
N ASN A 147 -5.69 2.17 0.95
CA ASN A 147 -7.04 2.29 1.49
C ASN A 147 -7.11 1.75 2.92
N THR A 148 -6.54 0.57 3.16
CA THR A 148 -6.50 -0.05 4.48
C THR A 148 -5.76 0.80 5.49
N GLU A 149 -4.57 1.30 5.15
CA GLU A 149 -3.76 2.14 6.05
C GLU A 149 -4.43 3.48 6.35
N ASN A 150 -5.12 4.08 5.37
CA ASN A 150 -5.90 5.30 5.57
C ASN A 150 -7.08 5.07 6.52
N LEU A 151 -7.80 3.96 6.42
CA LEU A 151 -8.83 3.57 7.39
C LEU A 151 -8.26 3.40 8.80
N LEU A 152 -7.03 2.91 8.92
CA LEU A 152 -6.30 2.78 10.17
C LEU A 152 -5.60 4.08 10.61
N LYS A 153 -5.91 5.22 9.96
CA LYS A 153 -5.40 6.57 10.28
C LYS A 153 -3.87 6.68 10.22
N GLY A 154 -3.24 5.94 9.33
CA GLY A 154 -1.78 5.92 9.14
C GLY A 154 -1.03 5.29 10.33
N LYS A 155 -1.65 4.35 11.04
CA LYS A 155 -1.12 3.72 12.26
C LYS A 155 0.26 3.11 12.07
N HIS A 156 0.45 2.41 10.94
CA HIS A 156 1.67 1.66 10.68
C HIS A 156 2.76 2.54 10.07
N LEU A 157 2.41 3.40 9.12
CA LEU A 157 3.33 4.34 8.49
C LEU A 157 3.92 5.34 9.49
N LYS A 158 3.12 5.85 10.45
CA LYS A 158 3.60 6.74 11.51
C LYS A 158 4.66 6.12 12.42
N LYS A 159 4.66 4.78 12.55
CA LYS A 159 5.61 4.02 13.37
C LYS A 159 6.80 3.48 12.59
N ALA A 160 6.75 3.50 11.27
CA ALA A 160 7.82 3.04 10.41
C ALA A 160 8.97 4.05 10.45
N SER A 161 10.11 3.66 11.02
CA SER A 161 11.28 4.52 11.17
C SER A 161 11.88 4.97 9.83
N GLY A 162 11.67 4.18 8.77
CA GLY A 162 12.20 4.41 7.43
C GLY A 162 11.21 5.05 6.45
N ILE A 163 10.02 5.49 6.87
CA ILE A 163 9.00 5.99 5.90
C ILE A 163 9.49 7.21 5.12
N ARG A 164 10.37 8.02 5.72
CA ARG A 164 10.96 9.18 5.04
C ARG A 164 11.95 8.78 3.94
N ASP A 165 12.51 7.58 4.02
CA ASP A 165 13.43 7.03 3.01
C ASP A 165 12.65 6.59 1.75
N PHE A 166 11.33 6.41 1.88
CA PHE A 166 10.41 6.12 0.79
C PHE A 166 9.67 7.37 0.29
N PHE A 167 10.27 8.55 0.50
CA PHE A 167 9.71 9.78 -0.05
C PHE A 167 9.70 9.66 -1.59
N PRO A 168 8.55 9.85 -2.25
CA PRO A 168 8.42 9.50 -3.66
C PRO A 168 9.40 10.27 -4.54
N ASN A 169 10.17 9.58 -5.35
CA ASN A 169 10.99 10.19 -6.40
C ASN A 169 10.14 11.01 -7.38
N ALA A 170 8.87 10.64 -7.55
CA ALA A 170 7.92 11.38 -8.38
C ALA A 170 7.88 12.87 -8.03
N ILE A 171 7.95 13.26 -6.74
CA ILE A 171 8.00 14.68 -6.33
C ILE A 171 9.26 15.36 -6.88
N THR A 172 10.40 14.68 -6.83
CA THR A 172 11.66 15.20 -7.38
C THR A 172 11.61 15.32 -8.89
N LEU A 173 11.03 14.34 -9.59
CA LEU A 173 10.86 14.36 -11.04
C LEU A 173 9.89 15.46 -11.47
N LEU A 174 8.75 15.62 -10.79
CA LEU A 174 7.80 16.70 -11.03
C LEU A 174 8.44 18.06 -10.80
N ARG A 175 9.20 18.24 -9.72
CA ARG A 175 9.91 19.47 -9.41
C ARG A 175 10.86 19.85 -10.54
N LYS A 176 11.72 18.95 -10.97
CA LYS A 176 12.68 19.19 -12.07
C LYS A 176 11.98 19.54 -13.37
N ALA A 177 10.90 18.84 -13.74
CA ALA A 177 10.14 19.14 -14.94
C ALA A 177 9.49 20.53 -14.87
N VAL A 178 8.92 20.89 -13.71
CA VAL A 178 8.28 22.20 -13.51
C VAL A 178 9.33 23.32 -13.50
N GLU A 179 10.44 23.16 -12.79
CA GLU A 179 11.54 24.15 -12.77
C GLU A 179 12.10 24.40 -14.18
N SER A 180 12.32 23.34 -14.97
CA SER A 180 12.75 23.47 -16.37
C SER A 180 11.70 24.21 -17.21
N GLY A 181 10.41 23.88 -17.06
CA GLY A 181 9.33 24.54 -17.78
C GLY A 181 9.17 26.03 -17.41
N MET A 182 9.37 26.37 -16.13
CA MET A 182 9.41 27.76 -15.66
C MET A 182 10.59 28.52 -16.27
N ALA A 183 11.79 27.93 -16.26
CA ALA A 183 12.99 28.55 -16.84
C ALA A 183 12.84 28.81 -18.35
N GLN A 184 12.11 27.96 -19.06
CA GLN A 184 11.80 28.10 -20.47
C GLN A 184 10.58 29.00 -20.75
N GLY A 185 9.90 29.53 -19.72
CA GLY A 185 8.67 30.33 -19.86
C GLY A 185 7.44 29.57 -20.34
N LEU A 186 7.48 28.24 -20.33
CA LEU A 186 6.38 27.36 -20.73
C LEU A 186 5.36 27.15 -19.60
N PHE A 187 5.83 27.14 -18.36
CA PHE A 187 5.02 26.92 -17.18
C PHE A 187 4.94 28.19 -16.33
N ARG A 188 3.84 28.34 -15.62
CA ARG A 188 3.60 29.48 -14.71
C ARG A 188 4.52 29.39 -13.49
N PRO A 189 4.97 30.54 -12.92
CA PRO A 189 5.98 30.54 -11.85
C PRO A 189 5.43 30.19 -10.46
N ASP A 190 4.11 30.10 -10.30
CA ASP A 190 3.42 29.89 -9.03
C ASP A 190 2.91 28.45 -8.83
N VAL A 191 3.53 27.45 -9.49
CA VAL A 191 3.18 26.04 -9.32
C VAL A 191 3.71 25.51 -8.00
N HIS A 192 2.81 25.10 -7.11
CA HIS A 192 3.14 24.39 -5.88
C HIS A 192 3.32 22.90 -6.18
N ILE A 193 4.53 22.38 -5.96
CA ILE A 193 4.88 21.00 -6.30
C ILE A 193 4.08 19.98 -5.49
N ASP A 194 3.82 20.25 -4.22
CA ASP A 194 3.05 19.35 -3.37
C ASP A 194 1.59 19.24 -3.85
N ASP A 195 0.98 20.35 -4.25
CA ASP A 195 -0.37 20.38 -4.82
C ASP A 195 -0.42 19.65 -6.18
N LEU A 196 0.61 19.84 -7.01
CA LEU A 196 0.74 19.12 -8.26
C LEU A 196 0.87 17.61 -8.04
N TYR A 197 1.72 17.21 -7.10
CA TYR A 197 1.85 15.80 -6.71
C TYR A 197 0.52 15.22 -6.23
N ILE A 198 -0.18 15.90 -5.31
CA ILE A 198 -1.50 15.47 -4.81
C ILE A 198 -2.50 15.39 -5.97
N THR A 199 -2.46 16.32 -6.94
CA THR A 199 -3.33 16.28 -8.11
C THR A 199 -3.06 15.05 -8.97
N VAL A 200 -1.80 14.78 -9.33
CA VAL A 200 -1.43 13.60 -10.14
C VAL A 200 -1.83 12.31 -9.45
N MET A 201 -1.49 12.18 -8.16
CA MET A 201 -1.81 11.00 -7.37
C MET A 201 -3.32 10.84 -7.18
N GLY A 202 -4.01 11.94 -6.87
CA GLY A 202 -5.46 11.95 -6.63
C GLY A 202 -6.25 11.52 -7.86
N LEU A 203 -5.92 12.00 -9.04
CA LEU A 203 -6.59 11.61 -10.29
C LEU A 203 -6.48 10.09 -10.54
N GLY A 204 -5.30 9.51 -10.39
CA GLY A 204 -5.09 8.09 -10.61
C GLY A 204 -5.65 7.21 -9.49
N TYR A 205 -5.35 7.56 -8.24
CA TYR A 205 -5.79 6.83 -7.07
C TYR A 205 -7.31 6.84 -6.91
N PHE A 206 -7.96 8.00 -7.03
CA PHE A 206 -9.42 8.11 -6.88
C PHE A 206 -10.15 7.25 -7.90
N TYR A 207 -9.74 7.29 -9.16
CA TYR A 207 -10.34 6.49 -10.22
C TYR A 207 -10.30 4.99 -9.90
N LEU A 208 -9.11 4.48 -9.58
CA LEU A 208 -8.92 3.03 -9.34
C LEU A 208 -9.42 2.58 -7.97
N SER A 209 -9.33 3.42 -6.94
CA SER A 209 -9.85 3.12 -5.61
C SER A 209 -11.39 3.01 -5.60
N ASN A 210 -12.05 3.87 -6.38
CA ASN A 210 -13.52 3.95 -6.43
C ASN A 210 -14.11 3.29 -7.68
N ARG A 211 -13.32 2.55 -8.47
CA ARG A 211 -13.74 1.99 -9.76
C ARG A 211 -15.05 1.22 -9.73
N HIS A 212 -15.33 0.46 -8.65
CA HIS A 212 -16.56 -0.34 -8.54
C HIS A 212 -17.82 0.53 -8.37
N THR A 213 -17.74 1.53 -7.48
CA THR A 213 -18.85 2.47 -7.25
C THR A 213 -19.05 3.39 -8.45
N LEU A 214 -17.95 3.88 -9.05
CA LEU A 214 -18.02 4.71 -10.26
C LEU A 214 -18.56 3.92 -11.45
N SER A 215 -18.16 2.66 -11.63
CA SER A 215 -18.72 1.80 -12.69
C SER A 215 -20.23 1.65 -12.54
N ALA A 216 -20.72 1.46 -11.30
CA ALA A 216 -22.15 1.37 -11.04
C ALA A 216 -22.89 2.70 -11.28
N PHE A 217 -22.30 3.86 -10.92
CA PHE A 217 -22.92 5.17 -11.13
C PHE A 217 -22.99 5.58 -12.60
N PHE A 218 -21.96 5.21 -13.38
CA PHE A 218 -21.88 5.60 -14.79
C PHE A 218 -22.40 4.54 -15.75
N ASP A 219 -22.81 3.38 -15.24
CA ASP A 219 -23.17 2.19 -16.04
C ASP A 219 -22.09 1.85 -17.08
N LYS A 220 -20.83 1.82 -16.61
CA LYS A 220 -19.64 1.62 -17.45
C LYS A 220 -18.61 0.72 -16.78
N GLU A 221 -17.95 -0.12 -17.59
CA GLU A 221 -16.81 -0.92 -17.16
C GLU A 221 -15.51 -0.08 -17.22
N LEU A 222 -15.18 0.62 -16.11
CA LEU A 222 -14.06 1.56 -16.04
C LEU A 222 -12.68 0.93 -16.20
N LEU A 223 -12.56 -0.40 -16.06
CA LEU A 223 -11.30 -1.12 -16.29
C LEU A 223 -11.11 -1.60 -17.73
N GLN A 224 -12.03 -1.29 -18.64
CA GLN A 224 -11.80 -1.54 -20.07
C GLN A 224 -10.63 -0.70 -20.58
N GLN A 225 -9.82 -1.28 -21.45
CA GLN A 225 -8.61 -0.66 -21.99
C GLN A 225 -8.86 0.74 -22.59
N ALA A 226 -9.98 0.91 -23.29
CA ALA A 226 -10.36 2.20 -23.86
C ALA A 226 -10.62 3.27 -22.79
N GLU A 227 -11.30 2.93 -21.68
CA GLU A 227 -11.56 3.86 -20.59
C GLU A 227 -10.27 4.19 -19.81
N LEU A 228 -9.40 3.20 -19.59
CA LEU A 228 -8.11 3.40 -18.95
C LEU A 228 -7.20 4.32 -19.79
N GLN A 229 -7.17 4.13 -21.10
CA GLN A 229 -6.41 4.99 -22.01
C GLN A 229 -6.97 6.41 -22.01
N ARG A 230 -8.29 6.56 -22.21
CA ARG A 230 -8.97 7.87 -22.20
C ARG A 230 -8.70 8.62 -20.89
N TRP A 231 -8.77 7.94 -19.75
CA TRP A 231 -8.51 8.57 -18.46
C TRP A 231 -7.05 8.98 -18.30
N GLY A 232 -6.10 8.14 -18.76
CA GLY A 232 -4.67 8.48 -18.78
C GLY A 232 -4.39 9.74 -19.59
N ASP A 233 -5.00 9.88 -20.78
CA ASP A 233 -4.88 11.06 -21.61
C ASP A 233 -5.50 12.30 -20.93
N HIS A 234 -6.67 12.14 -20.29
CA HIS A 234 -7.31 13.19 -19.51
C HIS A 234 -6.44 13.65 -18.32
N MET A 235 -5.78 12.73 -17.62
CA MET A 235 -4.85 13.06 -16.53
C MET A 235 -3.70 13.93 -17.04
N VAL A 236 -3.07 13.55 -18.16
CA VAL A 236 -1.98 14.32 -18.79
C VAL A 236 -2.46 15.71 -19.17
N GLU A 237 -3.58 15.81 -19.88
CA GLU A 237 -4.15 17.09 -20.29
C GLU A 237 -4.46 17.98 -19.08
N THR A 238 -5.08 17.42 -18.04
CA THR A 238 -5.41 18.16 -16.81
C THR A 238 -4.17 18.72 -16.14
N VAL A 239 -3.15 17.88 -15.95
CA VAL A 239 -1.89 18.27 -15.30
C VAL A 239 -1.15 19.33 -16.12
N LEU A 240 -1.08 19.18 -17.44
CA LEU A 240 -0.47 20.19 -18.31
C LEU A 240 -1.20 21.53 -18.23
N ARG A 241 -2.53 21.53 -18.22
CA ARG A 241 -3.33 22.77 -18.05
C ARG A 241 -3.08 23.45 -16.69
N VAL A 242 -2.89 22.68 -15.63
CA VAL A 242 -2.59 23.21 -14.29
C VAL A 242 -1.28 23.98 -14.27
N VAL A 243 -0.26 23.54 -15.01
CA VAL A 243 1.06 24.16 -14.99
C VAL A 243 1.27 25.21 -16.08
N GLN A 244 0.47 25.19 -17.15
CA GLN A 244 0.62 26.13 -18.27
C GLN A 244 0.35 27.57 -17.86
N GLN A 245 1.03 28.49 -18.51
CA GLN A 245 0.71 29.91 -18.42
C GLN A 245 -0.73 30.14 -18.93
N PRO A 246 -1.55 30.92 -18.22
CA PRO A 246 -2.82 31.34 -18.76
C PRO A 246 -2.60 32.10 -20.06
N PRO A 247 -3.48 31.97 -21.06
CA PRO A 247 -3.38 32.78 -22.27
C PRO A 247 -3.36 34.26 -21.89
N ALA A 248 -2.47 35.04 -22.52
CA ALA A 248 -2.37 36.49 -22.30
C ALA A 248 -3.77 37.11 -22.46
N GLN A 249 -4.25 37.78 -21.42
CA GLN A 249 -5.51 38.50 -21.51
C GLN A 249 -5.39 39.54 -22.64
N PRO A 250 -6.35 39.60 -23.57
CA PRO A 250 -6.33 40.64 -24.59
C PRO A 250 -6.33 42.00 -23.89
N GLN A 251 -5.31 42.80 -24.16
CA GLN A 251 -5.25 44.16 -23.63
C GLN A 251 -6.53 44.90 -24.06
N PRO A 252 -7.21 45.61 -23.15
CA PRO A 252 -8.35 46.42 -23.51
C PRO A 252 -7.89 47.41 -24.60
N ARG A 253 -8.54 47.35 -25.76
CA ARG A 253 -8.27 48.31 -26.83
C ARG A 253 -8.44 49.72 -26.25
N ALA A 254 -7.36 50.50 -26.23
CA ALA A 254 -7.44 51.90 -25.90
C ALA A 254 -8.52 52.57 -26.81
N GLN A 255 -9.62 52.94 -26.19
CA GLN A 255 -10.62 53.74 -26.87
C GLN A 255 -9.96 55.10 -27.24
N LYS A 256 -9.82 55.35 -28.53
CA LYS A 256 -9.41 56.65 -29.04
C LYS A 256 -10.59 57.62 -29.04
#